data_aad078c08850052e8dc858466c674c4b
#
_entry.id   aad078c08850052e8dc858466c674c4b
#
_cell.length_a   1.000
_cell.length_b   1.000
_cell.length_c   1.000
_cell.angle_alpha   90.00
_cell.angle_beta   90.00
_cell.angle_gamma   90.00
#
_symmetry.space_group_name_H-M   'P 1'
#
loop_
_entity.id
_entity.type
_entity.pdbx_description
1 polymer ?
#
loop_
_entity_poly.entity_id
_entity_poly.type
_entity_poly.pdbx_seq_one_letter_code
_entity_poly.pdbx_strand_id
1 'polypeptide(L)'
;MGTSGTTAFNLDVADVIEEAFSMIGGEQALGFEPIEARRTLNLLLIDWMNRGILLWKQNIATLDITAGTESYTLPTSLIDITEIVHRTVDGTTTTDLALTRISMEEYIRLTSKSQQSRPTQYAINRLRDAAQLYLWPTPNATTTSGTPILQYFSFNKVEDINKSNEDVDIPFRFLPCLATGPKHTQHLSLIHI
;
A
#
# COMPACT_ATOMS: atom_id res chain seq x y z
N MET A 1 -20.67 -33.16 -16.15
CA MET A 1 -19.30 -32.58 -16.10
C MET A 1 -19.27 -31.67 -14.88
N GLY A 2 -18.34 -31.92 -13.96
CA GLY A 2 -18.15 -31.03 -12.80
C GLY A 2 -17.23 -29.88 -13.16
N THR A 3 -17.47 -28.72 -12.59
CA THR A 3 -16.52 -27.59 -12.61
C THR A 3 -15.49 -27.76 -11.49
N SER A 4 -14.34 -27.10 -11.57
CA SER A 4 -13.29 -27.19 -10.53
C SER A 4 -13.74 -26.74 -9.14
N GLY A 5 -14.83 -25.97 -9.06
CA GLY A 5 -15.34 -25.40 -7.81
C GLY A 5 -14.47 -24.29 -7.23
N THR A 6 -13.41 -23.85 -7.94
CA THR A 6 -12.52 -22.74 -7.54
C THR A 6 -12.57 -21.60 -8.55
N THR A 7 -12.30 -20.40 -8.07
CA THR A 7 -12.23 -19.17 -8.89
C THR A 7 -10.88 -18.46 -8.71
N ALA A 8 -9.88 -19.18 -8.16
CA ALA A 8 -8.64 -18.56 -7.73
C ALA A 8 -7.73 -18.17 -8.90
N PHE A 9 -7.75 -18.92 -10.01
CA PHE A 9 -6.91 -18.66 -11.20
C PHE A 9 -5.45 -18.34 -10.84
N ASN A 10 -4.88 -19.09 -9.89
CA ASN A 10 -3.52 -18.86 -9.42
C ASN A 10 -2.53 -19.18 -10.54
N LEU A 11 -1.72 -18.20 -10.87
CA LEU A 11 -0.53 -18.33 -11.69
C LEU A 11 0.64 -17.83 -10.84
N ASP A 12 1.67 -18.64 -10.70
CA ASP A 12 2.89 -18.18 -10.08
C ASP A 12 3.70 -17.28 -11.02
N VAL A 13 4.75 -16.68 -10.49
CA VAL A 13 5.61 -15.79 -11.27
C VAL A 13 6.27 -16.51 -12.45
N ALA A 14 6.62 -17.80 -12.29
CA ALA A 14 7.22 -18.58 -13.36
C ALA A 14 6.25 -18.78 -14.52
N ASP A 15 4.98 -19.10 -14.22
CA ASP A 15 3.91 -19.25 -15.23
C ASP A 15 3.69 -17.94 -16.01
N VAL A 16 3.67 -16.81 -15.33
CA VAL A 16 3.52 -15.48 -15.95
C VAL A 16 4.69 -15.16 -16.87
N ILE A 17 5.91 -15.48 -16.45
CA ILE A 17 7.12 -15.28 -17.24
C ILE A 17 7.11 -16.19 -18.46
N GLU A 18 6.78 -17.47 -18.29
CA GLU A 18 6.71 -18.45 -19.39
C GLU A 18 5.67 -18.04 -20.44
N GLU A 19 4.49 -17.61 -20.00
CA GLU A 19 3.45 -17.08 -20.88
C GLU A 19 3.93 -15.84 -21.66
N ALA A 20 4.63 -14.92 -20.99
CA ALA A 20 5.19 -13.73 -21.64
C ALA A 20 6.21 -14.10 -22.72
N PHE A 21 7.10 -15.08 -22.47
CA PHE A 21 8.06 -15.56 -23.46
C PHE A 21 7.39 -16.30 -24.62
N SER A 22 6.42 -17.17 -24.33
CA SER A 22 5.63 -17.87 -25.37
C SER A 22 4.98 -16.89 -26.33
N MET A 23 4.45 -15.80 -25.82
CA MET A 23 3.81 -14.78 -26.65
C MET A 23 4.78 -13.99 -27.54
N ILE A 24 6.08 -13.92 -27.21
CA ILE A 24 7.12 -13.25 -28.02
C ILE A 24 7.72 -14.19 -29.08
N GLY A 25 7.42 -15.49 -28.99
CA GLY A 25 8.01 -16.51 -29.85
C GLY A 25 9.47 -16.84 -29.50
N GLY A 26 9.86 -16.53 -28.25
CA GLY A 26 11.18 -16.89 -27.72
C GLY A 26 11.24 -18.36 -27.29
N GLU A 27 12.37 -19.02 -27.50
CA GLU A 27 12.65 -20.32 -26.88
C GLU A 27 12.80 -20.13 -25.37
N GLN A 28 12.44 -21.17 -24.58
CA GLN A 28 12.52 -21.14 -23.14
C GLN A 28 13.89 -20.66 -22.64
N ALA A 29 13.89 -19.61 -21.91
CA ALA A 29 15.08 -18.92 -21.46
C ALA A 29 15.91 -19.75 -20.46
N LEU A 30 17.15 -19.97 -20.78
CA LEU A 30 18.12 -20.64 -19.91
C LEU A 30 18.79 -19.65 -18.94
N GLY A 31 18.34 -19.67 -17.69
CA GLY A 31 19.12 -19.18 -16.55
C GLY A 31 19.11 -17.67 -16.25
N PHE A 32 19.58 -16.80 -17.12
CA PHE A 32 19.68 -15.36 -16.86
C PHE A 32 18.38 -14.59 -17.12
N GLU A 33 17.62 -14.99 -18.10
CA GLU A 33 16.39 -14.33 -18.54
C GLU A 33 15.28 -14.31 -17.47
N PRO A 34 15.07 -15.37 -16.63
CA PRO A 34 14.09 -15.30 -15.55
C PRO A 34 14.40 -14.22 -14.51
N ILE A 35 15.67 -13.91 -14.26
CA ILE A 35 16.09 -12.87 -13.31
C ILE A 35 15.77 -11.48 -13.89
N GLU A 36 16.04 -11.29 -15.17
CA GLU A 36 15.73 -10.02 -15.87
C GLU A 36 14.22 -9.82 -16.02
N ALA A 37 13.48 -10.88 -16.37
CA ALA A 37 12.04 -10.85 -16.45
C ALA A 37 11.40 -10.47 -15.11
N ARG A 38 11.86 -11.06 -14.00
CA ARG A 38 11.41 -10.73 -12.65
C ARG A 38 11.70 -9.27 -12.27
N ARG A 39 12.88 -8.76 -12.63
CA ARG A 39 13.21 -7.34 -12.42
C ARG A 39 12.28 -6.43 -13.23
N THR A 40 11.97 -6.78 -14.46
CA THR A 40 11.04 -6.06 -15.33
C THR A 40 9.63 -6.07 -14.78
N LEU A 41 9.15 -7.21 -14.24
CA LEU A 41 7.86 -7.30 -13.55
C LEU A 41 7.80 -6.38 -12.33
N ASN A 42 8.83 -6.36 -11.49
CA ASN A 42 8.89 -5.43 -10.35
C ASN A 42 8.84 -3.97 -10.78
N LEU A 43 9.54 -3.59 -11.84
CA LEU A 43 9.49 -2.24 -12.40
C LEU A 43 8.10 -1.89 -12.94
N LEU A 44 7.42 -2.85 -13.57
CA LEU A 44 6.04 -2.68 -14.03
C LEU A 44 5.07 -2.48 -12.86
N LEU A 45 5.21 -3.25 -11.78
CA LEU A 45 4.41 -3.08 -10.58
C LEU A 45 4.63 -1.69 -9.94
N ILE A 46 5.87 -1.21 -9.92
CA ILE A 46 6.20 0.15 -9.46
C ILE A 46 5.55 1.21 -10.36
N ASP A 47 5.58 1.04 -11.67
CA ASP A 47 4.92 1.96 -12.61
C ASP A 47 3.40 1.99 -12.38
N TRP A 48 2.77 0.84 -12.17
CA TRP A 48 1.34 0.77 -11.84
C TRP A 48 1.02 1.47 -10.52
N MET A 49 1.86 1.29 -9.48
CA MET A 49 1.72 2.01 -8.21
C MET A 49 1.80 3.54 -8.42
N ASN A 50 2.75 4.01 -9.23
CA ASN A 50 2.92 5.43 -9.52
C ASN A 50 1.74 6.02 -10.32
N ARG A 51 1.07 5.21 -11.13
CA ARG A 51 -0.15 5.61 -11.86
C ARG A 51 -1.42 5.52 -11.01
N GLY A 52 -1.33 5.07 -9.76
CA GLY A 52 -2.47 4.92 -8.87
C GLY A 52 -3.36 3.71 -9.15
N ILE A 53 -2.86 2.73 -9.89
CA ILE A 53 -3.57 1.45 -10.15
C ILE A 53 -3.39 0.54 -8.93
N LEU A 54 -4.07 0.88 -7.82
CA LEU A 54 -3.92 0.22 -6.52
C LEU A 54 -5.26 -0.12 -5.86
N LEU A 55 -6.30 -0.37 -6.65
CA LEU A 55 -7.65 -0.57 -6.12
C LEU A 55 -7.75 -1.72 -5.11
N TRP A 56 -6.92 -2.75 -5.24
CA TRP A 56 -6.88 -3.91 -4.33
C TRP A 56 -5.98 -3.72 -3.11
N LYS A 57 -5.18 -2.65 -3.08
CA LYS A 57 -4.28 -2.30 -1.96
C LYS A 57 -4.84 -1.22 -1.05
N GLN A 58 -6.13 -0.93 -1.20
CA GLN A 58 -6.86 -0.07 -0.28
C GLN A 58 -7.30 -0.90 0.94
N ASN A 59 -7.01 -0.40 2.13
CA ASN A 59 -7.32 -1.10 3.36
C ASN A 59 -7.76 -0.14 4.46
N ILE A 60 -8.65 -0.63 5.32
CA ILE A 60 -8.98 0.02 6.58
C ILE A 60 -8.10 -0.60 7.65
N ALA A 61 -7.29 0.21 8.28
CA ALA A 61 -6.41 -0.21 9.36
C ALA A 61 -6.68 0.61 10.63
N THR A 62 -6.16 0.12 11.74
CA THR A 62 -6.29 0.76 13.05
C THR A 62 -4.93 1.04 13.65
N LEU A 63 -4.86 2.10 14.43
CA LEU A 63 -3.68 2.50 15.18
C LEU A 63 -4.10 2.88 16.61
N ASP A 64 -3.51 2.23 17.59
CA ASP A 64 -3.72 2.57 18.98
C ASP A 64 -3.02 3.88 19.32
N ILE A 65 -3.72 4.79 19.99
CA ILE A 65 -3.16 6.05 20.42
C ILE A 65 -2.91 6.08 21.92
N THR A 66 -1.82 6.73 22.30
CA THR A 66 -1.38 6.86 23.70
C THR A 66 -1.40 8.32 24.12
N ALA A 67 -1.86 8.58 25.35
CA ALA A 67 -1.85 9.93 25.91
C ALA A 67 -0.44 10.51 25.93
N GLY A 68 -0.32 11.78 25.57
CA GLY A 68 0.96 12.49 25.52
C GLY A 68 1.86 12.19 24.34
N THR A 69 1.44 11.28 23.43
CA THR A 69 2.20 10.94 22.23
C THR A 69 1.65 11.72 21.03
N GLU A 70 2.48 12.57 20.45
CA GLU A 70 2.09 13.41 19.30
C GLU A 70 2.37 12.78 17.94
N SER A 71 3.32 11.81 17.88
CA SER A 71 3.76 11.20 16.63
C SER A 71 3.77 9.68 16.67
N TYR A 72 3.40 9.07 15.55
CA TYR A 72 3.31 7.62 15.41
C TYR A 72 3.97 7.19 14.11
N THR A 73 4.77 6.14 14.17
CA THR A 73 5.36 5.53 12.97
C THR A 73 4.32 4.64 12.30
N LEU A 74 4.09 4.86 11.02
CA LEU A 74 3.17 4.08 10.20
C LEU A 74 3.87 2.86 9.59
N PRO A 75 3.12 1.84 9.16
CA PRO A 75 3.70 0.67 8.50
C PRO A 75 4.52 1.04 7.26
N THR A 76 5.61 0.33 7.02
CA THR A 76 6.50 0.55 5.85
C THR A 76 5.83 0.25 4.51
N SER A 77 4.80 -0.60 4.54
CA SER A 77 3.97 -0.91 3.37
C SER A 77 3.01 0.22 2.97
N LEU A 78 2.81 1.21 3.84
CA LEU A 78 1.86 2.29 3.60
C LEU A 78 2.44 3.33 2.62
N ILE A 79 1.64 3.72 1.63
CA ILE A 79 1.95 4.80 0.68
C ILE A 79 1.37 6.12 1.18
N ASP A 80 0.06 6.14 1.46
CA ASP A 80 -0.64 7.34 1.93
C ASP A 80 -1.92 6.96 2.68
N ILE A 81 -2.43 7.91 3.45
CA ILE A 81 -3.71 7.83 4.14
C ILE A 81 -4.66 8.84 3.52
N THR A 82 -5.85 8.39 3.17
CA THR A 82 -6.88 9.26 2.59
C THR A 82 -7.71 9.91 3.68
N GLU A 83 -8.12 9.14 4.67
CA GLU A 83 -9.01 9.58 5.73
C GLU A 83 -8.63 8.93 7.07
N ILE A 84 -8.75 9.68 8.14
CA ILE A 84 -8.58 9.20 9.51
C ILE A 84 -9.79 9.60 10.34
N VAL A 85 -10.31 8.65 11.11
CA VAL A 85 -11.32 8.91 12.12
C VAL A 85 -10.79 8.51 13.51
N HIS A 86 -11.06 9.33 14.49
CA HIS A 86 -10.88 8.98 15.89
C HIS A 86 -12.11 8.20 16.36
N ARG A 87 -11.92 6.93 16.59
CA ARG A 87 -12.97 6.02 17.08
C ARG A 87 -12.88 5.86 18.58
N THR A 88 -13.99 6.08 19.25
CA THR A 88 -14.15 5.80 20.68
C THR A 88 -15.24 4.76 20.85
N VAL A 89 -14.95 3.72 21.62
CA VAL A 89 -15.92 2.67 21.97
C VAL A 89 -16.24 2.81 23.46
N ASP A 90 -17.51 3.12 23.78
CA ASP A 90 -18.00 3.19 25.13
C ASP A 90 -19.15 2.20 25.30
N GLY A 91 -18.85 1.09 25.93
CA GLY A 91 -19.77 -0.06 26.01
C GLY A 91 -20.16 -0.58 24.63
N THR A 92 -21.43 -0.39 24.28
CA THR A 92 -21.97 -0.80 22.94
C THR A 92 -22.00 0.33 21.93
N THR A 93 -21.66 1.55 22.33
CA THR A 93 -21.72 2.73 21.46
C THR A 93 -20.36 3.02 20.85
N THR A 94 -20.32 3.08 19.52
CA THR A 94 -19.14 3.48 18.77
C THR A 94 -19.36 4.87 18.20
N THR A 95 -18.44 5.79 18.49
CA THR A 95 -18.48 7.16 17.96
C THR A 95 -17.22 7.42 17.14
N ASP A 96 -17.42 7.80 15.88
CA ASP A 96 -16.36 8.15 14.95
C ASP A 96 -16.33 9.67 14.72
N LEU A 97 -15.16 10.27 14.83
CA LEU A 97 -14.94 11.68 14.54
C LEU A 97 -13.82 11.82 13.50
N ALA A 98 -14.17 12.36 12.34
CA ALA A 98 -13.19 12.58 11.27
C ALA A 98 -12.15 13.63 11.69
N LEU A 99 -10.88 13.39 11.38
CA LEU A 99 -9.78 14.32 11.55
C LEU A 99 -9.52 15.07 10.23
N THR A 100 -9.18 16.34 10.34
CA THR A 100 -8.82 17.16 9.18
C THR A 100 -7.33 16.99 8.86
N ARG A 101 -7.03 16.67 7.60
CA ARG A 101 -5.64 16.63 7.14
C ARG A 101 -5.09 18.05 6.97
N ILE A 102 -3.91 18.31 7.53
CA ILE A 102 -3.15 19.53 7.33
C ILE A 102 -1.79 19.22 6.72
N SER A 103 -1.17 20.19 6.09
CA SER A 103 0.19 20.04 5.58
C SER A 103 1.22 20.05 6.71
N MET A 104 2.42 19.50 6.47
CA MET A 104 3.51 19.58 7.44
C MET A 104 3.93 21.02 7.72
N GLU A 105 3.80 21.91 6.73
CA GLU A 105 4.08 23.34 6.91
C GLU A 105 3.09 24.00 7.86
N GLU A 106 1.80 23.70 7.73
CA GLU A 106 0.75 24.15 8.65
C GLU A 106 0.98 23.59 10.06
N TYR A 107 1.32 22.30 10.15
CA TYR A 107 1.65 21.67 11.43
C TYR A 107 2.83 22.37 12.14
N ILE A 108 3.89 22.74 11.42
CA ILE A 108 5.05 23.45 11.98
C ILE A 108 4.66 24.83 12.50
N ARG A 109 3.70 25.50 11.86
CA ARG A 109 3.22 26.84 12.27
C ARG A 109 2.31 26.83 13.49
N LEU A 110 1.83 25.68 13.93
CA LEU A 110 1.01 25.58 15.14
C LEU A 110 1.78 26.05 16.37
N THR A 111 1.19 26.98 17.10
CA THR A 111 1.85 27.69 18.22
C THR A 111 1.99 26.83 19.48
N SER A 112 1.08 25.90 19.72
CA SER A 112 1.04 25.06 20.93
C SER A 112 0.97 23.58 20.56
N LYS A 113 2.10 22.98 20.20
CA LYS A 113 2.17 21.56 19.85
C LYS A 113 1.96 20.63 21.05
N SER A 114 2.35 21.07 22.24
CA SER A 114 2.17 20.34 23.50
C SER A 114 0.76 20.44 24.09
N GLN A 115 -0.16 21.16 23.43
CA GLN A 115 -1.54 21.23 23.87
C GLN A 115 -2.17 19.83 23.83
N GLN A 116 -2.64 19.37 24.99
CA GLN A 116 -3.28 18.08 25.12
C GLN A 116 -4.80 18.22 25.07
N SER A 117 -5.41 17.52 24.13
CA SER A 117 -6.86 17.45 23.98
C SER A 117 -7.21 16.28 23.05
N ARG A 118 -8.46 16.20 22.65
CA ARG A 118 -8.89 15.27 21.59
C ARG A 118 -8.28 15.70 20.26
N PRO A 119 -7.62 14.80 19.53
CA PRO A 119 -7.09 15.10 18.20
C PRO A 119 -8.20 15.49 17.22
N THR A 120 -7.99 16.56 16.47
CA THR A 120 -8.90 17.07 15.45
C THR A 120 -8.23 17.18 14.08
N GLN A 121 -6.90 17.26 14.08
CA GLN A 121 -6.10 17.43 12.87
C GLN A 121 -4.96 16.43 12.84
N TYR A 122 -4.50 16.12 11.66
CA TYR A 122 -3.33 15.27 11.47
C TYR A 122 -2.46 15.76 10.30
N ALA A 123 -1.16 15.50 10.41
CA ALA A 123 -0.20 15.71 9.34
C ALA A 123 0.60 14.43 9.10
N ILE A 124 1.02 14.20 7.86
CA ILE A 124 1.84 13.05 7.49
C ILE A 124 3.18 13.54 6.97
N ASN A 125 4.25 13.12 7.62
CA ASN A 125 5.62 13.30 7.15
C ASN A 125 6.05 12.05 6.39
N ARG A 126 6.23 12.18 5.07
CA ARG A 126 6.63 11.08 4.20
C ARG A 126 8.15 10.94 4.22
N LEU A 127 8.62 9.98 5.00
CA LEU A 127 10.03 9.60 5.02
C LEU A 127 10.26 8.43 4.05
N ARG A 128 11.51 8.19 3.71
CA ARG A 128 11.91 7.13 2.78
C ARG A 128 11.43 5.73 3.20
N ASP A 129 11.63 5.39 4.47
CA ASP A 129 11.42 4.02 4.95
C ASP A 129 10.03 3.83 5.55
N ALA A 130 9.60 4.73 6.41
CA ALA A 130 8.27 4.70 7.02
C ALA A 130 7.73 6.12 7.22
N ALA A 131 6.48 6.35 6.88
CA ALA A 131 5.83 7.63 7.12
C ALA A 131 5.55 7.81 8.62
N GLN A 132 5.56 9.06 9.08
CA GLN A 132 5.19 9.44 10.44
C GLN A 132 3.90 10.24 10.41
N LEU A 133 2.97 9.84 11.26
CA LEU A 133 1.72 10.53 11.52
C LEU A 133 1.88 11.44 12.73
N TYR A 134 1.53 12.71 12.58
CA TYR A 134 1.48 13.69 13.66
C TYR A 134 0.03 14.05 13.96
N LEU A 135 -0.33 14.06 15.22
CA LEU A 135 -1.67 14.44 15.69
C LEU A 135 -1.65 15.79 16.38
N TRP A 136 -2.69 16.57 16.15
CA TRP A 136 -2.89 17.81 16.87
C TRP A 136 -4.38 18.04 17.18
N PRO A 137 -4.70 18.45 18.41
CA PRO A 137 -3.88 18.42 19.64
C PRO A 137 -3.37 17.02 19.98
N THR A 138 -2.31 16.97 20.80
CA THR A 138 -1.78 15.70 21.32
C THR A 138 -2.85 14.98 22.14
N PRO A 139 -3.06 13.67 21.98
CA PRO A 139 -4.04 12.92 22.74
C PRO A 139 -3.84 13.08 24.26
N ASN A 140 -4.92 13.33 24.99
CA ASN A 140 -4.90 13.38 26.47
C ASN A 140 -5.43 12.06 27.06
N ALA A 141 -5.33 11.92 28.40
CA ALA A 141 -5.81 10.72 29.09
C ALA A 141 -7.31 10.48 28.93
N THR A 142 -8.11 11.53 28.77
CA THR A 142 -9.56 11.43 28.58
C THR A 142 -9.91 10.87 27.21
N THR A 143 -9.14 11.25 26.17
CA THR A 143 -9.34 10.73 24.82
C THR A 143 -8.81 9.30 24.65
N THR A 144 -7.94 8.87 25.55
CA THR A 144 -7.40 7.50 25.56
C THR A 144 -8.08 6.60 26.59
N SER A 145 -9.09 7.11 27.32
CA SER A 145 -9.94 6.30 28.20
C SER A 145 -10.93 5.46 27.36
N GLY A 146 -11.01 4.21 27.64
CA GLY A 146 -11.75 3.23 26.82
C GLY A 146 -10.82 2.53 25.84
N THR A 147 -11.26 2.36 24.60
CA THR A 147 -10.40 1.83 23.51
C THR A 147 -10.32 2.88 22.40
N PRO A 148 -9.58 3.98 22.60
CA PRO A 148 -9.46 5.00 21.56
C PRO A 148 -8.48 4.51 20.52
N ILE A 149 -8.98 4.37 19.32
CA ILE A 149 -8.19 3.97 18.17
C ILE A 149 -8.36 5.01 17.07
N LEU A 150 -7.31 5.23 16.32
CA LEU A 150 -7.45 5.83 15.01
C LEU A 150 -7.79 4.73 14.02
N GLN A 151 -8.87 4.87 13.32
CA GLN A 151 -9.15 4.06 12.14
C GLN A 151 -8.84 4.90 10.91
N TYR A 152 -8.07 4.34 9.98
CA TYR A 152 -7.67 5.07 8.80
C TYR A 152 -7.83 4.23 7.54
N PHE A 153 -8.17 4.91 6.45
CA PHE A 153 -8.24 4.35 5.12
C PHE A 153 -6.94 4.63 4.38
N SER A 154 -6.25 3.58 3.98
CA SER A 154 -4.88 3.66 3.46
C SER A 154 -4.72 3.01 2.10
N PHE A 155 -3.73 3.51 1.36
CA PHE A 155 -3.15 2.84 0.19
C PHE A 155 -1.85 2.18 0.61
N ASN A 156 -1.70 0.89 0.28
CA ASN A 156 -0.50 0.13 0.57
C ASN A 156 0.27 -0.20 -0.71
N LYS A 157 1.55 -0.46 -0.56
CA LYS A 157 2.42 -0.93 -1.64
C LYS A 157 2.01 -2.33 -2.07
N VAL A 158 2.18 -2.63 -3.34
CA VAL A 158 2.16 -4.01 -3.84
C VAL A 158 3.44 -4.69 -3.38
N GLU A 159 3.37 -5.96 -3.03
CA GLU A 159 4.54 -6.73 -2.63
C GLU A 159 5.45 -6.98 -3.83
N ASP A 160 6.75 -6.93 -3.60
CA ASP A 160 7.76 -7.20 -4.60
C ASP A 160 7.91 -8.73 -4.84
N ILE A 161 8.33 -9.06 -6.03
CA ILE A 161 8.57 -10.44 -6.46
C ILE A 161 10.03 -10.79 -6.17
N ASN A 162 10.25 -11.71 -5.23
CA ASN A 162 11.58 -12.17 -4.83
C ASN A 162 11.96 -13.52 -5.43
N LYS A 163 10.98 -14.43 -5.60
CA LYS A 163 11.19 -15.79 -6.10
C LYS A 163 10.21 -16.10 -7.24
N SER A 164 10.58 -17.07 -8.07
CA SER A 164 9.75 -17.48 -9.23
C SER A 164 8.54 -18.33 -8.85
N ASN A 165 8.55 -18.95 -7.69
CA ASN A 165 7.45 -19.78 -7.17
C ASN A 165 6.54 -19.02 -6.17
N GLU A 166 6.56 -17.71 -6.19
CA GLU A 166 5.67 -16.85 -5.41
C GLU A 166 4.47 -16.45 -6.27
N ASP A 167 3.32 -16.27 -5.63
CA ASP A 167 2.15 -15.68 -6.26
C ASP A 167 2.38 -14.17 -6.42
N VAL A 168 1.84 -13.60 -7.51
CA VAL A 168 1.90 -12.16 -7.72
C VAL A 168 0.80 -11.48 -6.91
N ASP A 169 1.14 -10.44 -6.15
CA ASP A 169 0.21 -9.69 -5.31
C ASP A 169 -0.70 -8.76 -6.14
N ILE A 170 -1.41 -9.36 -7.11
CA ILE A 170 -2.41 -8.67 -7.95
C ILE A 170 -3.64 -9.56 -8.15
N PRO A 171 -4.84 -8.99 -8.32
CA PRO A 171 -6.03 -9.77 -8.66
C PRO A 171 -5.87 -10.49 -10.00
N PHE A 172 -6.39 -11.71 -10.10
CA PHE A 172 -6.28 -12.55 -11.29
C PHE A 172 -6.67 -11.85 -12.60
N ARG A 173 -7.63 -10.91 -12.55
CA ARG A 173 -8.09 -10.14 -13.72
C ARG A 173 -7.01 -9.25 -14.34
N PHE A 174 -5.93 -8.95 -13.62
CA PHE A 174 -4.79 -8.17 -14.10
C PHE A 174 -3.63 -9.04 -14.63
N LEU A 175 -3.66 -10.36 -14.41
CA LEU A 175 -2.62 -11.29 -14.86
C LEU A 175 -2.37 -11.20 -16.39
N PRO A 176 -3.40 -11.12 -17.27
CA PRO A 176 -3.17 -10.95 -18.69
C PRO A 176 -2.42 -9.65 -19.04
N CYS A 177 -2.70 -8.58 -18.29
CA CYS A 177 -1.98 -7.31 -18.47
C CYS A 177 -0.53 -7.41 -17.99
N LEU A 178 -0.27 -8.19 -16.92
CA LEU A 178 1.07 -8.43 -16.44
C LEU A 178 1.90 -9.24 -17.44
N ALA A 179 1.35 -10.30 -18.02
CA ALA A 179 2.03 -11.10 -19.05
C ALA A 179 2.34 -10.31 -20.34
N THR A 180 1.50 -9.33 -20.70
CA THR A 180 1.72 -8.47 -21.87
C THR A 180 2.62 -7.27 -21.60
N GLY A 181 2.71 -6.81 -20.34
CA GLY A 181 3.49 -5.64 -19.94
C GLY A 181 4.98 -5.71 -20.27
N PRO A 182 5.69 -6.83 -20.03
CA PRO A 182 7.10 -6.98 -20.38
C PRO A 182 7.41 -6.79 -21.85
N LYS A 183 6.47 -7.14 -22.75
CA LYS A 183 6.64 -6.94 -24.19
C LYS A 183 6.83 -5.47 -24.58
N HIS A 184 6.05 -4.59 -23.99
CA HIS A 184 6.12 -3.16 -24.31
C HIS A 184 7.46 -2.55 -23.89
N THR A 185 8.03 -3.03 -22.78
CA THR A 185 9.30 -2.54 -22.26
C THR A 185 10.50 -3.10 -23.06
N GLN A 186 10.44 -4.35 -23.50
CA GLN A 186 11.49 -4.96 -24.33
C GLN A 186 11.51 -4.40 -25.76
N HIS A 187 10.35 -4.14 -26.36
CA HIS A 187 10.30 -3.47 -27.68
C HIS A 187 10.90 -2.06 -27.65
N LEU A 188 10.73 -1.33 -26.58
CA LEU A 188 11.36 0.00 -26.40
C LEU A 188 12.88 -0.11 -26.22
N SER A 189 13.38 -1.19 -25.60
CA SER A 189 14.83 -1.43 -25.46
C SER A 189 15.50 -1.86 -26.77
N LEU A 190 14.79 -2.60 -27.63
CA LEU A 190 15.32 -3.03 -28.94
C LEU A 190 15.34 -1.93 -30.00
N ILE A 191 14.56 -0.87 -29.84
CA ILE A 191 14.55 0.28 -30.77
C ILE A 191 15.71 1.27 -30.47
N HIS A 192 16.36 1.15 -29.31
CA HIS A 192 17.49 2.01 -28.94
C HIS A 192 18.88 1.39 -29.16
N ILE A 193 18.95 0.23 -29.78
CA ILE A 193 20.19 -0.36 -30.28
C ILE A 193 20.17 -0.34 -31.80
#